data_216740106cf9e52ef1d102b5994487fb
#
_entry.id   216740106cf9e52ef1d102b5994487fb
#
_cell.length_a   1.000
_cell.length_b   1.000
_cell.length_c   1.000
_cell.angle_alpha   90.00
_cell.angle_beta   90.00
_cell.angle_gamma   90.00
#
_symmetry.space_group_name_H-M   'P 1'
#
loop_
_entity.id
_entity.type
_entity.pdbx_description
1 polymer ?
#
loop_
_entity_poly.entity_id
_entity_poly.type
_entity_poly.pdbx_seq_one_letter_code
_entity_poly.pdbx_strand_id
1 'polypeptide(L)'
;MPHQPRQARPDRIKAILFDLDDTLWPIAPTIMRAEALQYEWLAVHAPALVARHSRDSMRARRMELAQTDPCFRYDLWTLRHTALAEALAACGEDPAKAHAAMEVFSRERNVVSVFEDVVPGLTRLGQHFALGTISNGFADLEAIGLAGHFRVSIAAHKLGYAKPDERIFRQACEALQVMPQEALYVGDDPLLDVAGAQQAGLRAVWMNRFGRELPATIVPDWHCASLAELGSWLNCP
;
A
#
# COMPACT_ATOMS: atom_id res chain seq x y z
N MET A 1 10.78 -19.94 22.72
CA MET A 1 10.87 -18.64 22.03
C MET A 1 11.85 -17.80 22.82
N PRO A 2 13.01 -17.39 22.30
CA PRO A 2 13.88 -16.48 23.02
C PRO A 2 13.19 -15.12 23.09
N HIS A 3 13.02 -14.59 24.29
CA HIS A 3 12.60 -13.23 24.56
C HIS A 3 13.66 -12.28 23.94
N GLN A 4 13.35 -11.69 22.78
CA GLN A 4 14.11 -10.52 22.32
C GLN A 4 13.86 -9.40 23.35
N PRO A 5 14.92 -8.68 23.78
CA PRO A 5 14.74 -7.56 24.69
C PRO A 5 13.83 -6.53 24.03
N ARG A 6 12.77 -6.10 24.72
CA ARG A 6 11.93 -4.98 24.31
C ARG A 6 12.88 -3.80 24.05
N GLN A 7 13.06 -3.45 22.78
CA GLN A 7 13.79 -2.23 22.45
C GLN A 7 13.01 -1.06 23.05
N ALA A 8 13.73 -0.17 23.75
CA ALA A 8 13.13 0.96 24.44
C ALA A 8 12.37 1.86 23.46
N ARG A 9 11.20 2.36 23.87
CA ARG A 9 10.42 3.35 23.13
C ARG A 9 11.34 4.50 22.72
N PRO A 10 11.26 4.96 21.46
CA PRO A 10 11.99 6.17 21.06
C PRO A 10 11.34 7.41 21.69
N ASP A 11 12.07 8.13 22.52
CA ASP A 11 11.57 9.24 23.36
C ASP A 11 11.09 10.49 22.61
N ARG A 12 11.12 10.51 21.28
CA ARG A 12 10.88 11.73 20.49
C ARG A 12 9.95 11.55 19.29
N ILE A 13 9.15 10.49 19.21
CA ILE A 13 8.23 10.33 18.06
C ILE A 13 7.12 11.37 18.16
N LYS A 14 6.92 12.11 17.07
CA LYS A 14 5.85 13.12 16.88
C LYS A 14 4.84 12.70 15.81
N ALA A 15 5.27 11.86 14.86
CA ALA A 15 4.44 11.41 13.75
C ALA A 15 4.55 9.91 13.51
N ILE A 16 3.46 9.30 13.06
CA ILE A 16 3.44 7.90 12.59
C ILE A 16 2.94 7.90 11.15
N LEU A 17 3.74 7.28 10.28
CA LEU A 17 3.43 7.07 8.88
C LEU A 17 3.10 5.60 8.67
N PHE A 18 2.03 5.31 7.97
CA PHE A 18 1.56 3.95 7.70
C PHE A 18 1.66 3.60 6.22
N ASP A 19 2.06 2.39 5.92
CA ASP A 19 1.62 1.73 4.71
C ASP A 19 0.12 1.40 4.79
N LEU A 20 -0.48 1.02 3.68
CA LEU A 20 -1.91 0.74 3.58
C LEU A 20 -2.20 -0.74 3.38
N ASP A 21 -1.81 -1.29 2.24
CA ASP A 21 -2.12 -2.64 1.79
C ASP A 21 -1.38 -3.68 2.66
N ASP A 22 -2.06 -4.71 3.17
CA ASP A 22 -1.54 -5.71 4.12
C ASP A 22 -1.09 -5.14 5.50
N THR A 23 -1.14 -3.83 5.67
CA THR A 23 -0.90 -3.13 6.94
C THR A 23 -2.21 -2.74 7.63
N LEU A 24 -3.13 -2.08 6.93
CA LEU A 24 -4.43 -1.65 7.46
C LEU A 24 -5.59 -2.54 7.00
N TRP A 25 -5.45 -3.24 5.90
CA TRP A 25 -6.41 -4.24 5.38
C TRP A 25 -5.69 -5.29 4.53
N PRO A 26 -6.24 -6.51 4.39
CA PRO A 26 -5.68 -7.53 3.51
C PRO A 26 -5.93 -7.16 2.05
N ILE A 27 -4.86 -6.97 1.26
CA ILE A 27 -4.99 -6.53 -0.14
C ILE A 27 -5.37 -7.66 -1.09
N ALA A 28 -4.88 -8.87 -0.89
CA ALA A 28 -5.07 -9.98 -1.82
C ALA A 28 -6.54 -10.27 -2.13
N PRO A 29 -7.46 -10.45 -1.14
CA PRO A 29 -8.88 -10.70 -1.43
C PRO A 29 -9.55 -9.52 -2.13
N THR A 30 -9.14 -8.29 -1.82
CA THR A 30 -9.65 -7.06 -2.45
C THR A 30 -9.30 -7.02 -3.94
N ILE A 31 -8.03 -7.26 -4.28
CA ILE A 31 -7.58 -7.29 -5.69
C ILE A 31 -8.24 -8.44 -6.46
N MET A 32 -8.34 -9.63 -5.84
CA MET A 32 -8.98 -10.77 -6.49
C MET A 32 -10.45 -10.50 -6.85
N ARG A 33 -11.20 -9.85 -5.95
CA ARG A 33 -12.58 -9.44 -6.20
C ARG A 33 -12.66 -8.35 -7.27
N ALA A 34 -11.83 -7.31 -7.18
CA ALA A 34 -11.81 -6.23 -8.16
C ALA A 34 -11.47 -6.72 -9.57
N GLU A 35 -10.49 -7.63 -9.70
CA GLU A 35 -10.14 -8.28 -10.97
C GLU A 35 -11.28 -9.19 -11.50
N ALA A 36 -12.02 -9.86 -10.63
CA ALA A 36 -13.16 -10.67 -11.03
C ALA A 36 -14.27 -9.80 -11.63
N LEU A 37 -14.67 -8.74 -10.93
CA LEU A 37 -15.72 -7.84 -11.39
C LEU A 37 -15.32 -7.05 -12.65
N GLN A 38 -14.05 -6.65 -12.75
CA GLN A 38 -13.52 -6.08 -13.99
C GLN A 38 -13.61 -7.08 -15.15
N TYR A 39 -13.28 -8.34 -14.92
CA TYR A 39 -13.35 -9.37 -15.94
C TYR A 39 -14.80 -9.70 -16.37
N GLU A 40 -15.75 -9.70 -15.45
CA GLU A 40 -17.17 -9.83 -15.74
C GLU A 40 -17.67 -8.66 -16.61
N TRP A 41 -17.25 -7.43 -16.29
CA TRP A 41 -17.55 -6.26 -17.12
C TRP A 41 -16.96 -6.42 -18.54
N LEU A 42 -15.73 -6.88 -18.66
CA LEU A 42 -15.06 -7.14 -19.95
C LEU A 42 -15.76 -8.26 -20.73
N ALA A 43 -16.32 -9.27 -20.09
CA ALA A 43 -17.08 -10.33 -20.77
C ALA A 43 -18.30 -9.79 -21.52
N VAL A 44 -18.91 -8.73 -21.01
CA VAL A 44 -20.06 -8.06 -21.65
C VAL A 44 -19.62 -7.06 -22.72
N HIS A 45 -18.57 -6.28 -22.45
CA HIS A 45 -18.22 -5.13 -23.28
C HIS A 45 -17.06 -5.37 -24.25
N ALA A 46 -16.27 -6.43 -24.03
CA ALA A 46 -15.12 -6.81 -24.84
C ALA A 46 -14.98 -8.35 -24.94
N PRO A 47 -16.01 -9.05 -25.49
CA PRO A 47 -16.05 -10.52 -25.48
C PRO A 47 -14.87 -11.17 -26.22
N ALA A 48 -14.31 -10.52 -27.24
CA ALA A 48 -13.16 -11.05 -27.96
C ALA A 48 -11.90 -11.10 -27.07
N LEU A 49 -11.77 -10.18 -26.08
CA LEU A 49 -10.70 -10.20 -25.12
C LEU A 49 -10.79 -11.42 -24.19
N VAL A 50 -11.94 -11.62 -23.56
CA VAL A 50 -12.11 -12.72 -22.58
C VAL A 50 -12.11 -14.10 -23.24
N ALA A 51 -12.43 -14.19 -24.52
CA ALA A 51 -12.29 -15.41 -25.30
C ALA A 51 -10.82 -15.85 -25.51
N ARG A 52 -9.87 -14.90 -25.45
CA ARG A 52 -8.45 -15.14 -25.69
C ARG A 52 -7.59 -15.08 -24.43
N HIS A 53 -8.03 -14.34 -23.42
CA HIS A 53 -7.25 -14.05 -22.21
C HIS A 53 -8.03 -14.39 -20.94
N SER A 54 -7.45 -15.26 -20.11
CA SER A 54 -7.91 -15.46 -18.73
C SER A 54 -7.38 -14.34 -17.83
N ARG A 55 -7.92 -14.23 -16.61
CA ARG A 55 -7.40 -13.31 -15.59
C ARG A 55 -5.93 -13.56 -15.30
N ASP A 56 -5.50 -14.83 -15.26
CA ASP A 56 -4.11 -15.18 -14.99
C ASP A 56 -3.18 -14.80 -16.13
N SER A 57 -3.59 -14.97 -17.40
CA SER A 57 -2.79 -14.51 -18.55
C SER A 57 -2.68 -12.98 -18.58
N MET A 58 -3.74 -12.26 -18.22
CA MET A 58 -3.70 -10.79 -18.11
C MET A 58 -2.78 -10.35 -16.96
N ARG A 59 -2.76 -11.08 -15.85
CA ARG A 59 -1.83 -10.82 -14.73
C ARG A 59 -0.38 -11.06 -15.14
N ALA A 60 -0.09 -12.19 -15.81
CA ALA A 60 1.24 -12.48 -16.31
C ALA A 60 1.75 -11.39 -17.26
N ARG A 61 0.90 -10.93 -18.20
CA ARG A 61 1.25 -9.83 -19.11
C ARG A 61 1.57 -8.53 -18.38
N ARG A 62 0.83 -8.20 -17.32
CA ARG A 62 1.15 -7.03 -16.48
C ARG A 62 2.51 -7.13 -15.82
N MET A 63 2.85 -8.32 -15.31
CA MET A 63 4.17 -8.54 -14.68
C MET A 63 5.32 -8.40 -15.69
N GLU A 64 5.15 -8.85 -16.92
CA GLU A 64 6.12 -8.63 -18.00
C GLU A 64 6.24 -7.13 -18.33
N LEU A 65 5.09 -6.46 -18.53
CA LEU A 65 5.04 -5.04 -18.89
C LEU A 65 5.65 -4.16 -17.79
N ALA A 66 5.49 -4.53 -16.51
CA ALA A 66 6.06 -3.80 -15.37
C ALA A 66 7.59 -3.67 -15.42
N GLN A 67 8.26 -4.46 -16.25
CA GLN A 67 9.73 -4.44 -16.41
C GLN A 67 10.19 -3.60 -17.59
N THR A 68 9.27 -3.14 -18.44
CA THR A 68 9.61 -2.45 -19.68
C THR A 68 9.78 -0.94 -19.49
N ASP A 69 9.12 -0.34 -18.52
CA ASP A 69 9.18 1.10 -18.25
C ASP A 69 9.33 1.36 -16.74
N PRO A 70 10.31 2.17 -16.32
CA PRO A 70 10.48 2.54 -14.92
C PRO A 70 9.25 3.20 -14.28
N CYS A 71 8.39 3.87 -15.05
CA CYS A 71 7.18 4.51 -14.53
C CYS A 71 6.21 3.50 -13.91
N PHE A 72 6.18 2.27 -14.38
CA PHE A 72 5.32 1.22 -13.87
C PHE A 72 5.67 0.74 -12.45
N ARG A 73 6.84 1.14 -11.92
CA ARG A 73 7.22 0.85 -10.55
C ARG A 73 6.48 1.73 -9.53
N TYR A 74 6.01 2.90 -9.96
CA TYR A 74 5.31 3.85 -9.09
C TYR A 74 3.90 4.20 -9.57
N ASP A 75 3.54 3.89 -10.82
CA ASP A 75 2.19 4.11 -11.36
C ASP A 75 1.53 2.78 -11.77
N LEU A 76 1.02 2.08 -10.77
CA LEU A 76 0.35 0.80 -10.95
C LEU A 76 -1.00 0.93 -11.67
N TRP A 77 -1.63 2.12 -11.63
CA TRP A 77 -2.85 2.35 -12.38
C TRP A 77 -2.55 2.42 -13.88
N THR A 78 -1.55 3.21 -14.29
CA THR A 78 -1.11 3.31 -15.68
C THR A 78 -0.61 1.96 -16.20
N LEU A 79 0.14 1.18 -15.39
CA LEU A 79 0.54 -0.18 -15.74
C LEU A 79 -0.67 -1.05 -16.10
N ARG A 80 -1.70 -1.07 -15.25
CA ARG A 80 -2.92 -1.88 -15.49
C ARG A 80 -3.68 -1.42 -16.70
N HIS A 81 -3.86 -0.11 -16.85
CA HIS A 81 -4.54 0.50 -17.98
C HIS A 81 -3.84 0.17 -19.31
N THR A 82 -2.51 0.36 -19.37
CA THR A 82 -1.72 0.08 -20.56
C THR A 82 -1.78 -1.39 -20.97
N ALA A 83 -1.59 -2.31 -20.01
CA ALA A 83 -1.69 -3.73 -20.29
C ALA A 83 -3.08 -4.14 -20.84
N LEU A 84 -4.13 -3.53 -20.31
CA LEU A 84 -5.49 -3.79 -20.75
C LEU A 84 -5.77 -3.20 -22.15
N ALA A 85 -5.33 -1.96 -22.40
CA ALA A 85 -5.49 -1.31 -23.69
C ALA A 85 -4.75 -2.08 -24.82
N GLU A 86 -3.53 -2.53 -24.56
CA GLU A 86 -2.77 -3.38 -25.49
C GLU A 86 -3.49 -4.70 -25.77
N ALA A 87 -4.01 -5.37 -24.74
CA ALA A 87 -4.73 -6.63 -24.88
C ALA A 87 -6.04 -6.47 -25.68
N LEU A 88 -6.79 -5.39 -25.43
CA LEU A 88 -7.98 -5.03 -26.21
C LEU A 88 -7.64 -4.85 -27.69
N ALA A 89 -6.63 -4.02 -27.99
CA ALA A 89 -6.19 -3.78 -29.36
C ALA A 89 -5.77 -5.08 -30.08
N ALA A 90 -5.02 -5.94 -29.41
CA ALA A 90 -4.56 -7.23 -29.94
C ALA A 90 -5.73 -8.19 -30.24
N CYS A 91 -6.86 -8.01 -29.61
CA CYS A 91 -8.09 -8.78 -29.82
C CYS A 91 -9.06 -8.15 -30.85
N GLY A 92 -8.73 -6.97 -31.40
CA GLY A 92 -9.60 -6.22 -32.29
C GLY A 92 -10.75 -5.50 -31.59
N GLU A 93 -10.63 -5.32 -30.28
CA GLU A 93 -11.54 -4.53 -29.46
C GLU A 93 -11.04 -3.08 -29.38
N ASP A 94 -11.94 -2.15 -29.07
CA ASP A 94 -11.59 -0.73 -28.88
C ASP A 94 -10.73 -0.54 -27.60
N PRO A 95 -9.48 -0.07 -27.71
CA PRO A 95 -8.61 0.17 -26.55
C PRO A 95 -9.17 1.21 -25.56
N ALA A 96 -10.05 2.11 -25.99
CA ALA A 96 -10.68 3.10 -25.12
C ALA A 96 -11.54 2.47 -24.01
N LYS A 97 -12.03 1.23 -24.22
CA LYS A 97 -12.73 0.45 -23.18
C LYS A 97 -11.87 0.18 -21.94
N ALA A 98 -10.54 0.26 -22.07
CA ALA A 98 -9.62 0.09 -20.93
C ALA A 98 -9.92 1.07 -19.80
N HIS A 99 -10.27 2.32 -20.12
CA HIS A 99 -10.59 3.32 -19.10
C HIS A 99 -11.83 2.92 -18.28
N ALA A 100 -12.93 2.60 -18.94
CA ALA A 100 -14.16 2.18 -18.24
C ALA A 100 -13.96 0.89 -17.41
N ALA A 101 -13.19 -0.06 -17.94
CA ALA A 101 -12.82 -1.27 -17.19
C ALA A 101 -11.96 -0.95 -15.96
N MET A 102 -11.06 0.03 -16.06
CA MET A 102 -10.26 0.52 -14.93
C MET A 102 -11.09 1.30 -13.90
N GLU A 103 -12.15 1.99 -14.29
CA GLU A 103 -13.11 2.59 -13.36
C GLU A 103 -13.79 1.52 -12.50
N VAL A 104 -14.23 0.40 -13.11
CA VAL A 104 -14.77 -0.74 -12.36
C VAL A 104 -13.75 -1.27 -11.37
N PHE A 105 -12.52 -1.53 -11.82
CA PHE A 105 -11.45 -2.02 -10.96
C PHE A 105 -11.17 -1.05 -9.80
N SER A 106 -11.02 0.25 -10.08
CA SER A 106 -10.66 1.26 -9.09
C SER A 106 -11.74 1.43 -8.02
N ARG A 107 -13.02 1.40 -8.40
CA ARG A 107 -14.13 1.40 -7.46
C ARG A 107 -14.08 0.19 -6.53
N GLU A 108 -13.96 -1.00 -7.10
CA GLU A 108 -13.98 -2.25 -6.33
C GLU A 108 -12.71 -2.44 -5.48
N ARG A 109 -11.57 -1.91 -5.91
CA ARG A 109 -10.32 -1.92 -5.15
C ARG A 109 -10.43 -1.09 -3.86
N ASN A 110 -11.31 -0.11 -3.82
CA ASN A 110 -11.55 0.72 -2.63
C ASN A 110 -12.62 0.15 -1.68
N VAL A 111 -13.26 -0.96 -2.04
CA VAL A 111 -14.14 -1.70 -1.11
C VAL A 111 -13.27 -2.67 -0.29
N VAL A 112 -12.67 -2.18 0.78
CA VAL A 112 -11.77 -2.96 1.64
C VAL A 112 -12.46 -3.37 2.95
N SER A 113 -11.99 -4.47 3.53
CA SER A 113 -12.32 -4.85 4.91
C SER A 113 -11.11 -4.57 5.79
N VAL A 114 -11.11 -3.44 6.48
CA VAL A 114 -10.02 -3.09 7.40
C VAL A 114 -9.93 -4.09 8.55
N PHE A 115 -8.73 -4.32 9.10
CA PHE A 115 -8.60 -5.15 10.29
C PHE A 115 -9.33 -4.48 11.47
N GLU A 116 -9.89 -5.30 12.37
CA GLU A 116 -10.76 -4.84 13.47
C GLU A 116 -10.09 -3.82 14.40
N ASP A 117 -8.77 -3.90 14.55
CA ASP A 117 -7.97 -3.01 15.39
C ASP A 117 -7.61 -1.67 14.72
N VAL A 118 -7.87 -1.50 13.41
CA VAL A 118 -7.41 -0.32 12.65
C VAL A 118 -8.11 0.95 13.09
N VAL A 119 -9.43 1.00 12.99
CA VAL A 119 -10.17 2.22 13.33
C VAL A 119 -9.95 2.65 14.79
N PRO A 120 -10.09 1.75 15.80
CA PRO A 120 -9.81 2.13 17.18
C PRO A 120 -8.33 2.46 17.43
N GLY A 121 -7.40 1.77 16.74
CA GLY A 121 -5.97 2.03 16.85
C GLY A 121 -5.58 3.40 16.26
N LEU A 122 -6.05 3.74 15.06
CA LEU A 122 -5.81 5.05 14.44
C LEU A 122 -6.40 6.17 15.27
N THR A 123 -7.62 6.00 15.80
CA THR A 123 -8.27 7.00 16.68
C THR A 123 -7.42 7.25 17.93
N ARG A 124 -6.93 6.19 18.57
CA ARG A 124 -6.08 6.30 19.76
C ARG A 124 -4.75 6.95 19.46
N LEU A 125 -4.04 6.48 18.43
CA LEU A 125 -2.73 7.01 18.05
C LEU A 125 -2.81 8.47 17.61
N GLY A 126 -3.90 8.87 16.92
CA GLY A 126 -4.14 10.22 16.47
C GLY A 126 -4.31 11.26 17.59
N GLN A 127 -4.60 10.82 18.83
CA GLN A 127 -4.64 11.69 20.00
C GLN A 127 -3.24 12.12 20.45
N HIS A 128 -2.21 11.36 20.10
CA HIS A 128 -0.84 11.54 20.57
C HIS A 128 0.15 11.90 19.47
N PHE A 129 -0.12 11.53 18.23
CA PHE A 129 0.78 11.67 17.09
C PHE A 129 0.08 12.27 15.87
N ALA A 130 0.83 12.97 15.03
CA ALA A 130 0.38 13.28 13.68
C ALA A 130 0.42 12.00 12.84
N LEU A 131 -0.70 11.61 12.22
CA LEU A 131 -0.77 10.42 11.39
C LEU A 131 -0.70 10.79 9.91
N GLY A 132 -0.01 9.97 9.13
CA GLY A 132 0.05 10.05 7.68
C GLY A 132 0.18 8.68 7.03
N THR A 133 0.10 8.65 5.71
CA THR A 133 0.26 7.41 4.92
C THR A 133 1.25 7.58 3.78
N ILE A 134 1.93 6.48 3.42
CA ILE A 134 2.74 6.37 2.20
C ILE A 134 2.40 5.04 1.52
N SER A 135 1.89 5.08 0.30
CA SER A 135 1.53 3.87 -0.45
C SER A 135 2.13 3.86 -1.84
N ASN A 136 2.59 2.68 -2.29
CA ASN A 136 2.93 2.42 -3.68
C ASN A 136 1.69 2.12 -4.53
N GLY A 137 0.55 1.87 -3.89
CA GLY A 137 -0.75 1.67 -4.53
C GLY A 137 -1.47 2.99 -4.87
N PHE A 138 -2.72 2.85 -5.30
CA PHE A 138 -3.60 3.97 -5.64
C PHE A 138 -4.95 3.88 -4.91
N ALA A 139 -4.92 3.50 -3.62
CA ALA A 139 -6.10 3.51 -2.76
C ALA A 139 -6.63 4.92 -2.57
N ASP A 140 -7.94 5.05 -2.59
CA ASP A 140 -8.66 6.28 -2.26
C ASP A 140 -9.16 6.20 -0.81
N LEU A 141 -8.49 6.90 0.10
CA LEU A 141 -8.82 6.89 1.51
C LEU A 141 -10.16 7.56 1.83
N GLU A 142 -10.64 8.48 0.99
CA GLU A 142 -11.98 9.06 1.11
C GLU A 142 -13.05 8.00 0.82
N ALA A 143 -12.91 7.30 -0.31
CA ALA A 143 -13.82 6.22 -0.67
C ALA A 143 -13.82 5.06 0.34
N ILE A 144 -12.66 4.80 0.99
CA ILE A 144 -12.50 3.79 2.04
C ILE A 144 -13.08 4.27 3.40
N GLY A 145 -13.21 5.58 3.60
CA GLY A 145 -13.70 6.17 4.86
C GLY A 145 -12.62 6.34 5.94
N LEU A 146 -11.34 6.32 5.58
CA LEU A 146 -10.23 6.48 6.52
C LEU A 146 -9.49 7.81 6.41
N ALA A 147 -9.79 8.66 5.40
CA ALA A 147 -9.05 9.91 5.16
C ALA A 147 -9.02 10.84 6.39
N GLY A 148 -10.10 10.91 7.15
CA GLY A 148 -10.20 11.76 8.35
C GLY A 148 -9.23 11.42 9.48
N HIS A 149 -8.57 10.25 9.46
CA HIS A 149 -7.55 9.89 10.44
C HIS A 149 -6.15 10.46 10.10
N PHE A 150 -5.91 10.87 8.85
CA PHE A 150 -4.58 11.22 8.38
C PHE A 150 -4.46 12.69 8.01
N ARG A 151 -3.37 13.34 8.45
CA ARG A 151 -3.04 14.73 8.07
C ARG A 151 -2.42 14.80 6.69
N VAL A 152 -1.77 13.75 6.25
CA VAL A 152 -1.11 13.64 4.94
C VAL A 152 -1.29 12.23 4.39
N SER A 153 -1.50 12.13 3.08
CA SER A 153 -1.52 10.86 2.35
C SER A 153 -0.67 11.01 1.08
N ILE A 154 0.41 10.24 1.04
CA ILE A 154 1.37 10.22 -0.06
C ILE A 154 1.15 8.95 -0.89
N ALA A 155 0.92 9.13 -2.19
CA ALA A 155 0.82 8.04 -3.15
C ALA A 155 1.94 8.16 -4.20
N ALA A 156 2.65 7.07 -4.46
CA ALA A 156 3.82 7.02 -5.33
C ALA A 156 3.55 7.59 -6.73
N HIS A 157 2.41 7.28 -7.34
CA HIS A 157 2.04 7.74 -8.68
C HIS A 157 1.93 9.27 -8.79
N LYS A 158 1.68 9.98 -7.69
CA LYS A 158 1.63 11.45 -7.67
C LYS A 158 3.02 12.10 -7.63
N LEU A 159 4.04 11.33 -7.25
CA LEU A 159 5.40 11.82 -7.05
C LEU A 159 6.39 11.40 -8.14
N GLY A 160 6.10 10.31 -8.86
CA GLY A 160 7.03 9.75 -9.85
C GLY A 160 8.13 8.88 -9.23
N TYR A 161 8.00 8.46 -7.98
CA TYR A 161 8.88 7.51 -7.30
C TYR A 161 8.13 6.80 -6.17
N ALA A 162 8.61 5.61 -5.82
CA ALA A 162 7.93 4.69 -4.90
C ALA A 162 8.88 4.22 -3.80
N LYS A 163 8.34 3.69 -2.70
CA LYS A 163 9.12 2.94 -1.71
C LYS A 163 9.90 1.82 -2.43
N PRO A 164 11.20 1.60 -2.09
CA PRO A 164 11.92 2.09 -0.91
C PRO A 164 12.73 3.39 -1.15
N ASP A 165 12.42 4.19 -2.18
CA ASP A 165 13.13 5.45 -2.43
C ASP A 165 12.99 6.39 -1.22
N GLU A 166 14.12 6.82 -0.64
CA GLU A 166 14.12 7.65 0.57
C GLU A 166 13.36 8.97 0.43
N ARG A 167 13.24 9.50 -0.80
CA ARG A 167 12.55 10.76 -1.08
C ARG A 167 11.09 10.72 -0.67
N ILE A 168 10.40 9.58 -0.84
CA ILE A 168 8.97 9.47 -0.50
C ILE A 168 8.73 9.59 1.01
N PHE A 169 9.63 9.04 1.83
CA PHE A 169 9.56 9.11 3.28
C PHE A 169 9.88 10.53 3.78
N ARG A 170 10.92 11.15 3.22
CA ARG A 170 11.32 12.53 3.56
C ARG A 170 10.22 13.52 3.21
N GLN A 171 9.57 13.37 2.07
CA GLN A 171 8.46 14.23 1.67
C GLN A 171 7.26 14.10 2.62
N ALA A 172 6.96 12.90 3.12
CA ALA A 172 5.91 12.72 4.12
C ALA A 172 6.28 13.38 5.45
N CYS A 173 7.54 13.29 5.88
CA CYS A 173 8.03 13.98 7.08
C CYS A 173 7.94 15.51 6.92
N GLU A 174 8.36 16.04 5.77
CA GLU A 174 8.26 17.46 5.44
C GLU A 174 6.80 17.95 5.49
N ALA A 175 5.88 17.22 4.86
CA ALA A 175 4.45 17.53 4.86
C ALA A 175 3.84 17.53 6.27
N LEU A 176 4.36 16.68 7.18
CA LEU A 176 3.98 16.65 8.60
C LEU A 176 4.79 17.61 9.48
N GLN A 177 5.77 18.32 8.92
CA GLN A 177 6.65 19.25 9.62
C GLN A 177 7.43 18.58 10.76
N VAL A 178 7.93 17.37 10.54
CA VAL A 178 8.76 16.62 11.49
C VAL A 178 10.09 16.24 10.86
N MET A 179 11.11 16.07 11.69
CA MET A 179 12.38 15.49 11.23
C MET A 179 12.23 13.98 11.06
N PRO A 180 12.96 13.32 10.13
CA PRO A 180 12.89 11.87 9.97
C PRO A 180 13.04 11.07 11.28
N GLN A 181 13.94 11.50 12.18
CA GLN A 181 14.19 10.87 13.47
C GLN A 181 13.03 11.02 14.47
N GLU A 182 12.08 11.91 14.19
CA GLU A 182 10.85 12.14 14.97
C GLU A 182 9.65 11.40 14.38
N ALA A 183 9.84 10.65 13.28
CA ALA A 183 8.82 9.89 12.60
C ALA A 183 9.03 8.38 12.79
N LEU A 184 7.94 7.67 12.98
CA LEU A 184 7.86 6.22 12.97
C LEU A 184 7.14 5.77 11.71
N TYR A 185 7.71 4.84 10.97
CA TYR A 185 7.05 4.20 9.85
C TYR A 185 6.55 2.81 10.25
N VAL A 186 5.35 2.45 9.82
CA VAL A 186 4.70 1.18 10.12
C VAL A 186 4.24 0.55 8.81
N GLY A 187 4.77 -0.61 8.45
CA GLY A 187 4.39 -1.31 7.22
C GLY A 187 4.71 -2.80 7.26
N ASP A 188 4.18 -3.54 6.29
CA ASP A 188 4.26 -5.01 6.26
C ASP A 188 5.43 -5.56 5.42
N ASP A 189 5.96 -4.77 4.49
CA ASP A 189 7.04 -5.21 3.62
C ASP A 189 8.41 -4.90 4.23
N PRO A 190 9.23 -5.96 4.53
CA PRO A 190 10.55 -5.75 5.13
C PRO A 190 11.48 -4.86 4.29
N LEU A 191 11.45 -4.96 2.96
CA LEU A 191 12.36 -4.22 2.08
C LEU A 191 11.82 -2.81 1.78
N LEU A 192 10.57 -2.73 1.35
CA LEU A 192 9.98 -1.47 0.91
C LEU A 192 9.70 -0.52 2.09
N ASP A 193 9.22 -1.08 3.21
CA ASP A 193 8.79 -0.30 4.36
C ASP A 193 9.89 -0.18 5.42
N VAL A 194 10.40 -1.31 5.91
CA VAL A 194 11.34 -1.28 7.02
C VAL A 194 12.69 -0.72 6.57
N ALA A 195 13.33 -1.36 5.60
CA ALA A 195 14.64 -0.93 5.11
C ALA A 195 14.56 0.46 4.45
N GLY A 196 13.51 0.74 3.66
CA GLY A 196 13.32 2.04 3.00
C GLY A 196 13.17 3.18 4.01
N ALA A 197 12.34 3.01 5.05
CA ALA A 197 12.16 4.02 6.09
C ALA A 197 13.45 4.25 6.89
N GLN A 198 14.15 3.19 7.26
CA GLN A 198 15.42 3.29 7.99
C GLN A 198 16.50 4.00 7.17
N GLN A 199 16.61 3.74 5.87
CA GLN A 199 17.52 4.45 4.96
C GLN A 199 17.20 5.95 4.89
N ALA A 200 15.93 6.33 4.98
CA ALA A 200 15.50 7.72 5.02
C ALA A 200 15.70 8.39 6.40
N GLY A 201 16.12 7.63 7.42
CA GLY A 201 16.40 8.10 8.77
C GLY A 201 15.22 8.05 9.73
N LEU A 202 14.12 7.38 9.35
CA LEU A 202 13.00 7.13 10.25
C LEU A 202 13.26 5.90 11.12
N ARG A 203 12.50 5.76 12.21
CA ARG A 203 12.31 4.47 12.88
C ARG A 203 11.32 3.63 12.10
N ALA A 204 11.47 2.30 12.10
CA ALA A 204 10.61 1.40 11.36
C ALA A 204 10.06 0.26 12.23
N VAL A 205 8.76 0.08 12.18
CA VAL A 205 8.04 -1.04 12.78
C VAL A 205 7.55 -1.96 11.67
N TRP A 206 7.89 -3.23 11.80
CA TRP A 206 7.34 -4.24 10.91
C TRP A 206 5.97 -4.72 11.40
N MET A 207 4.93 -4.44 10.61
CA MET A 207 3.57 -4.91 10.85
C MET A 207 3.39 -6.31 10.25
N ASN A 208 3.48 -7.32 11.08
CA ASN A 208 3.40 -8.72 10.63
C ASN A 208 2.01 -9.33 10.89
N ARG A 209 1.02 -8.92 10.11
CA ARG A 209 -0.37 -9.40 10.20
C ARG A 209 -0.52 -10.90 9.95
N PHE A 210 0.38 -11.47 9.15
CA PHE A 210 0.22 -12.81 8.60
C PHE A 210 1.22 -13.83 9.14
N GLY A 211 2.04 -13.48 10.15
CA GLY A 211 3.03 -14.38 10.73
C GLY A 211 4.14 -14.78 9.74
N ARG A 212 4.52 -13.88 8.83
CA ARG A 212 5.60 -14.11 7.85
C ARG A 212 6.95 -14.18 8.55
N GLU A 213 7.92 -14.86 7.93
CA GLU A 213 9.30 -14.85 8.38
C GLU A 213 10.00 -13.55 7.93
N LEU A 214 10.75 -12.94 8.84
CA LEU A 214 11.53 -11.76 8.54
C LEU A 214 12.87 -12.17 7.89
N PRO A 215 13.26 -11.59 6.75
CA PRO A 215 14.59 -11.79 6.18
C PRO A 215 15.69 -11.44 7.19
N ALA A 216 16.68 -12.32 7.36
CA ALA A 216 17.75 -12.15 8.35
C ALA A 216 18.60 -10.87 8.19
N THR A 217 18.56 -10.27 7.01
CA THR A 217 19.30 -9.02 6.69
C THR A 217 18.56 -7.75 7.09
N ILE A 218 17.30 -7.85 7.52
CA ILE A 218 16.46 -6.69 7.86
C ILE A 218 16.12 -6.75 9.35
N VAL A 219 16.44 -5.68 10.07
CA VAL A 219 16.21 -5.58 11.51
C VAL A 219 15.33 -4.36 11.78
N PRO A 220 14.00 -4.53 11.99
CA PRO A 220 13.13 -3.43 12.38
C PRO A 220 13.46 -2.93 13.79
N ASP A 221 13.14 -1.68 14.07
CA ASP A 221 13.25 -1.14 15.44
C ASP A 221 12.28 -1.85 16.39
N TRP A 222 11.14 -2.31 15.85
CA TRP A 222 10.18 -3.16 16.56
C TRP A 222 9.29 -3.91 15.55
N HIS A 223 8.52 -4.90 16.05
CA HIS A 223 7.52 -5.59 15.25
C HIS A 223 6.25 -5.84 16.06
N CYS A 224 5.12 -5.87 15.38
CA CYS A 224 3.80 -6.16 15.95
C CYS A 224 2.88 -6.80 14.91
N ALA A 225 1.79 -7.38 15.39
CA ALA A 225 0.74 -7.95 14.55
C ALA A 225 -0.53 -7.10 14.52
N SER A 226 -0.59 -6.02 15.33
CA SER A 226 -1.77 -5.18 15.44
C SER A 226 -1.44 -3.74 15.85
N LEU A 227 -2.36 -2.79 15.55
CA LEU A 227 -2.25 -1.43 16.07
C LEU A 227 -2.48 -1.36 17.58
N ALA A 228 -3.17 -2.35 18.17
CA ALA A 228 -3.32 -2.46 19.61
C ALA A 228 -1.97 -2.75 20.29
N GLU A 229 -1.16 -3.68 19.72
CA GLU A 229 0.20 -3.93 20.18
C GLU A 229 1.08 -2.70 19.98
N LEU A 230 1.01 -2.04 18.81
CA LEU A 230 1.73 -0.80 18.52
C LEU A 230 1.42 0.27 19.56
N GLY A 231 0.14 0.51 19.86
CA GLY A 231 -0.29 1.48 20.87
C GLY A 231 0.25 1.13 22.26
N SER A 232 0.24 -0.15 22.63
CA SER A 232 0.80 -0.62 23.90
C SER A 232 2.31 -0.38 23.99
N TRP A 233 3.06 -0.62 22.92
CA TRP A 233 4.50 -0.36 22.87
C TRP A 233 4.80 1.15 22.96
N LEU A 234 3.96 1.98 22.33
CA LEU A 234 4.09 3.43 22.40
C LEU A 234 3.54 4.04 23.71
N ASN A 235 3.08 3.23 24.66
CA ASN A 235 2.45 3.65 25.91
C ASN A 235 1.26 4.62 25.67
N CYS A 236 0.47 4.35 24.64
CA CYS A 236 -0.80 5.04 24.40
C CYS A 236 -1.93 4.21 25.06
N PRO A 237 -2.47 4.65 26.18
CA PRO A 237 -3.51 3.91 26.91
C PRO A 237 -4.84 3.82 26.14
#